data_2f9a2837748b61b0120343b18c54aff6
#
_entry.id   2f9a2837748b61b0120343b18c54aff6
#
_cell.length_a   1.000
_cell.length_b   1.000
_cell.length_c   1.000
_cell.angle_alpha   90.00
_cell.angle_beta   90.00
_cell.angle_gamma   90.00
#
_symmetry.space_group_name_H-M   'P 1'
#
loop_
_entity.id
_entity.type
_entity.pdbx_description
1 polymer ?
#
loop_
_entity_poly.entity_id
_entity_poly.type
_entity_poly.pdbx_seq_one_letter_code
_entity_poly.pdbx_strand_id
1 'polypeptide(L)'
;MKSMTGMFFSCTKLETLDLSSFATPKMVSMVDAFSNCKNLKTIYVTSAFTTDKVTLDFSIFDGCVNLPNFNPAKTGVEMAHTGEGGYLTAATASWVRWDAPTGTLSFHRGATKPAGDNILDLGYGNDPNWDTHAAEIKKVVFKAGFRDETHTTCANWFNGCTNLTSIEGIENLNTSNVKNMSGMFAKCSNLETLDLSHFNTENVTTMAQMFYGCTKLHNLNIDNFNTENVSYMNGMFEGCSGLDTLDLSHFNTRYVRKSGFNYMFNGCSSLSSLDVSNFTTDKPSMQLDGLFKGCSSLQTLDLSSFSTGGASSVTDMFDGCSALQTIYVSDLFKFNSVSSSNMFRGCLSLKGAITFEPSKEDKTYANYKSGYLTKKVGTNGNEIIGATGYPLTIDALPLDDSKAYTLYEDCDVNDASYERQVKSEWATLCLPYTIQPSSEDNTCYFYTLKSVGTESVELVRVEEGVIEAGQPVVVRKKNADRTSFRVVSGTASPDEKAKAVTKPTNRETGHRLMGTFAPIELADDCYFIAKDLFRLVSYYKPAATGVKIAAYRAYIQ
;
A
#
# COMPACT_ATOMS: atom_id res chain seq x y z
N MET A 1 -9.73 -33.70 7.33
CA MET A 1 -10.01 -35.15 7.24
C MET A 1 -10.05 -35.58 5.77
N LYS A 2 -9.58 -36.83 5.43
CA LYS A 2 -9.60 -37.35 4.06
C LYS A 2 -10.54 -38.54 3.88
N SER A 3 -10.87 -39.26 4.95
CA SER A 3 -11.77 -40.40 4.91
C SER A 3 -12.60 -40.52 6.18
N MET A 4 -13.85 -40.92 6.03
CA MET A 4 -14.78 -41.32 7.08
C MET A 4 -15.26 -42.78 6.89
N THR A 5 -14.55 -43.56 6.08
CA THR A 5 -14.93 -44.94 5.79
C THR A 5 -15.21 -45.72 7.07
N GLY A 6 -16.43 -46.24 7.23
CA GLY A 6 -16.88 -47.03 8.37
C GLY A 6 -16.84 -46.34 9.74
N MET A 7 -16.67 -45.00 9.78
CA MET A 7 -16.39 -44.28 11.04
C MET A 7 -17.48 -44.49 12.11
N PHE A 8 -18.75 -44.53 11.70
CA PHE A 8 -19.91 -44.79 12.57
C PHE A 8 -20.67 -46.06 12.17
N PHE A 9 -20.00 -46.96 11.44
CA PHE A 9 -20.62 -48.19 10.99
C PHE A 9 -21.28 -48.98 12.14
N SER A 10 -22.57 -49.37 11.97
CA SER A 10 -23.36 -50.15 12.93
C SER A 10 -23.47 -49.54 14.34
N CYS A 11 -23.40 -48.22 14.47
CA CYS A 11 -23.67 -47.49 15.72
C CYS A 11 -25.19 -47.51 16.03
N THR A 12 -25.75 -48.69 16.33
CA THR A 12 -27.19 -48.95 16.45
C THR A 12 -27.87 -48.24 17.63
N LYS A 13 -27.13 -47.74 18.63
CA LYS A 13 -27.68 -46.95 19.75
C LYS A 13 -27.64 -45.45 19.54
N LEU A 14 -26.99 -44.99 18.47
CA LEU A 14 -26.82 -43.58 18.18
C LEU A 14 -28.13 -42.99 17.61
N GLU A 15 -28.75 -42.02 18.30
CA GLU A 15 -29.97 -41.33 17.83
C GLU A 15 -29.65 -39.98 17.23
N THR A 16 -28.65 -39.27 17.72
CA THR A 16 -28.23 -37.94 17.23
C THR A 16 -26.70 -37.92 17.15
N LEU A 17 -26.19 -37.36 16.06
CA LEU A 17 -24.75 -37.20 15.81
C LEU A 17 -24.46 -35.73 15.48
N ASP A 18 -23.60 -35.09 16.25
CA ASP A 18 -23.15 -33.73 15.99
C ASP A 18 -21.76 -33.74 15.33
N LEU A 19 -21.71 -33.42 14.04
CA LEU A 19 -20.51 -33.26 13.22
C LEU A 19 -20.21 -31.79 12.89
N SER A 20 -20.83 -30.86 13.60
CA SER A 20 -20.68 -29.42 13.32
C SER A 20 -19.25 -28.91 13.43
N SER A 21 -18.40 -29.59 14.23
CA SER A 21 -16.97 -29.29 14.35
C SER A 21 -16.09 -29.90 13.25
N PHE A 22 -16.68 -30.70 12.34
CA PHE A 22 -15.93 -31.40 11.30
C PHE A 22 -15.79 -30.52 10.06
N ALA A 23 -14.52 -30.22 9.67
CA ALA A 23 -14.20 -29.63 8.37
C ALA A 23 -13.67 -30.72 7.43
N THR A 24 -14.34 -30.88 6.28
CA THR A 24 -14.08 -31.98 5.35
C THR A 24 -13.67 -31.56 3.92
N PRO A 25 -12.91 -30.44 3.69
CA PRO A 25 -12.61 -29.92 2.36
C PRO A 25 -11.69 -30.85 1.52
N LYS A 26 -11.15 -31.89 2.13
CA LYS A 26 -10.28 -32.88 1.49
C LYS A 26 -10.83 -34.32 1.60
N MET A 27 -12.13 -34.47 1.90
CA MET A 27 -12.78 -35.77 2.02
C MET A 27 -12.86 -36.45 0.66
N VAL A 28 -12.35 -37.68 0.56
CA VAL A 28 -12.38 -38.47 -0.67
C VAL A 28 -13.15 -39.79 -0.53
N SER A 29 -13.37 -40.26 0.71
CA SER A 29 -14.10 -41.51 0.97
C SER A 29 -15.06 -41.37 2.15
N MET A 30 -16.30 -41.80 1.95
CA MET A 30 -17.35 -41.93 2.96
C MET A 30 -18.01 -43.32 2.95
N VAL A 31 -17.35 -44.30 2.36
CA VAL A 31 -17.88 -45.70 2.28
C VAL A 31 -18.35 -46.15 3.65
N ASP A 32 -19.58 -46.66 3.76
CA ASP A 32 -20.20 -47.13 5.00
C ASP A 32 -20.15 -46.18 6.18
N ALA A 33 -19.96 -44.86 5.97
CA ALA A 33 -19.69 -43.90 7.03
C ALA A 33 -20.70 -43.94 8.18
N PHE A 34 -22.01 -44.12 7.86
CA PHE A 34 -23.12 -44.22 8.81
C PHE A 34 -23.92 -45.52 8.64
N SER A 35 -23.46 -46.45 7.81
CA SER A 35 -24.21 -47.65 7.44
C SER A 35 -24.62 -48.44 8.69
N ASN A 36 -25.87 -48.95 8.69
CA ASN A 36 -26.51 -49.69 9.79
C ASN A 36 -26.72 -48.91 11.10
N CYS A 37 -26.69 -47.56 11.09
CA CYS A 37 -27.10 -46.74 12.22
C CYS A 37 -28.64 -46.68 12.32
N LYS A 38 -29.29 -47.80 12.67
CA LYS A 38 -30.76 -48.00 12.59
C LYS A 38 -31.56 -47.00 13.42
N ASN A 39 -31.06 -46.46 14.50
CA ASN A 39 -31.75 -45.51 15.39
C ASN A 39 -31.38 -44.06 15.11
N LEU A 40 -30.47 -43.78 14.18
CA LEU A 40 -30.01 -42.43 13.86
C LEU A 40 -31.13 -41.58 13.23
N LYS A 41 -31.52 -40.52 13.92
CA LYS A 41 -32.62 -39.61 13.55
C LYS A 41 -32.09 -38.29 12.99
N THR A 42 -30.90 -37.85 13.43
CA THR A 42 -30.38 -36.54 13.08
C THR A 42 -28.85 -36.54 13.03
N ILE A 43 -28.29 -35.97 11.95
CA ILE A 43 -26.85 -35.71 11.81
C ILE A 43 -26.69 -34.20 11.60
N TYR A 44 -26.17 -33.51 12.60
CA TYR A 44 -25.92 -32.07 12.51
C TYR A 44 -24.56 -31.79 11.84
N VAL A 45 -24.59 -30.90 10.86
CA VAL A 45 -23.40 -30.42 10.14
C VAL A 45 -23.43 -28.91 9.94
N THR A 46 -22.29 -28.33 9.62
CA THR A 46 -22.16 -26.94 9.15
C THR A 46 -21.63 -26.91 7.72
N SER A 47 -21.53 -25.77 7.08
CA SER A 47 -20.94 -25.63 5.74
C SER A 47 -19.48 -26.06 5.66
N ALA A 48 -18.80 -26.23 6.81
CA ALA A 48 -17.47 -26.84 6.86
C ALA A 48 -17.45 -28.33 6.50
N PHE A 49 -18.58 -29.01 6.61
CA PHE A 49 -18.77 -30.38 6.16
C PHE A 49 -19.09 -30.40 4.67
N THR A 50 -18.08 -30.63 3.83
CA THR A 50 -18.23 -30.66 2.37
C THR A 50 -17.99 -32.06 1.82
N THR A 51 -18.72 -32.40 0.76
CA THR A 51 -18.66 -33.70 0.09
C THR A 51 -18.21 -33.61 -1.37
N ASP A 52 -17.85 -32.41 -1.85
CA ASP A 52 -17.54 -32.11 -3.26
C ASP A 52 -16.40 -32.96 -3.86
N LYS A 53 -15.50 -33.45 -3.02
CA LYS A 53 -14.34 -34.28 -3.43
C LYS A 53 -14.50 -35.76 -3.12
N VAL A 54 -15.67 -36.18 -2.63
CA VAL A 54 -15.93 -37.59 -2.34
C VAL A 54 -16.07 -38.34 -3.67
N THR A 55 -15.25 -39.37 -3.83
CA THR A 55 -15.22 -40.25 -5.00
C THR A 55 -15.53 -41.70 -4.65
N LEU A 56 -15.47 -42.05 -3.36
CA LEU A 56 -15.81 -43.37 -2.82
C LEU A 56 -16.97 -43.19 -1.83
N ASP A 57 -18.20 -43.45 -2.30
CA ASP A 57 -19.43 -42.97 -1.68
C ASP A 57 -20.55 -44.05 -1.55
N PHE A 58 -20.25 -45.31 -1.71
CA PHE A 58 -21.29 -46.37 -1.62
C PHE A 58 -21.63 -46.71 -0.17
N SER A 59 -22.93 -47.03 0.04
CA SER A 59 -23.51 -47.48 1.33
C SER A 59 -23.35 -46.45 2.48
N ILE A 60 -23.20 -45.15 2.20
CA ILE A 60 -22.96 -44.14 3.26
C ILE A 60 -24.06 -44.20 4.34
N PHE A 61 -25.34 -44.25 3.92
CA PHE A 61 -26.52 -44.23 4.79
C PHE A 61 -27.31 -45.56 4.76
N ASP A 62 -26.74 -46.61 4.25
CA ASP A 62 -27.46 -47.89 4.13
C ASP A 62 -27.97 -48.39 5.50
N GLY A 63 -29.25 -48.75 5.58
CA GLY A 63 -29.87 -49.15 6.84
C GLY A 63 -30.13 -48.05 7.89
N CYS A 64 -29.96 -46.77 7.56
CA CYS A 64 -30.27 -45.59 8.43
C CYS A 64 -31.75 -45.21 8.36
N VAL A 65 -32.65 -46.16 8.60
CA VAL A 65 -34.08 -46.08 8.35
C VAL A 65 -34.85 -44.97 9.08
N ASN A 66 -34.28 -44.41 10.13
CA ASN A 66 -34.87 -43.36 10.97
C ASN A 66 -34.42 -41.93 10.61
N LEU A 67 -33.53 -41.76 9.61
CA LEU A 67 -33.20 -40.45 9.09
C LEU A 67 -34.41 -39.79 8.39
N PRO A 68 -34.57 -38.46 8.47
CA PRO A 68 -35.62 -37.75 7.75
C PRO A 68 -35.55 -38.06 6.25
N ASN A 69 -36.73 -38.31 5.65
CA ASN A 69 -36.86 -38.57 4.21
C ASN A 69 -36.07 -39.80 3.68
N PHE A 70 -35.69 -40.75 4.55
CA PHE A 70 -34.87 -41.87 4.18
C PHE A 70 -35.50 -42.66 3.00
N ASN A 71 -34.67 -42.90 1.98
CA ASN A 71 -35.01 -43.69 0.81
C ASN A 71 -33.94 -44.79 0.61
N PRO A 72 -34.30 -46.07 0.73
CA PRO A 72 -33.34 -47.19 0.61
C PRO A 72 -32.66 -47.28 -0.76
N ALA A 73 -33.20 -46.61 -1.78
CA ALA A 73 -32.59 -46.52 -3.10
C ALA A 73 -31.60 -45.37 -3.25
N LYS A 74 -31.45 -44.52 -2.23
CA LYS A 74 -30.60 -43.32 -2.23
C LYS A 74 -29.78 -43.28 -0.94
N THR A 75 -28.67 -43.98 -0.90
CA THR A 75 -27.83 -44.13 0.29
C THR A 75 -26.40 -43.62 0.09
N GLY A 76 -26.12 -42.97 -1.03
CA GLY A 76 -24.81 -42.42 -1.39
C GLY A 76 -24.61 -40.95 -0.98
N VAL A 77 -23.57 -40.34 -1.55
CA VAL A 77 -23.15 -38.94 -1.26
C VAL A 77 -24.20 -37.93 -1.72
N GLU A 78 -25.04 -38.26 -2.66
CA GLU A 78 -26.12 -37.41 -3.15
C GLU A 78 -27.11 -37.00 -2.05
N MET A 79 -27.17 -37.75 -0.96
CA MET A 79 -28.04 -37.47 0.19
C MET A 79 -27.28 -36.78 1.35
N ALA A 80 -25.98 -36.62 1.23
CA ALA A 80 -25.14 -36.00 2.26
C ALA A 80 -25.14 -34.47 2.20
N HIS A 81 -26.34 -33.86 2.22
CA HIS A 81 -26.53 -32.39 2.22
C HIS A 81 -27.70 -31.98 3.14
N THR A 82 -27.73 -30.67 3.48
CA THR A 82 -28.76 -30.06 4.35
C THR A 82 -29.97 -29.47 3.59
N GLY A 83 -30.00 -29.59 2.25
CA GLY A 83 -31.08 -29.12 1.42
C GLY A 83 -32.32 -30.02 1.46
N GLU A 84 -33.34 -29.64 0.67
CA GLU A 84 -34.60 -30.41 0.56
C GLU A 84 -34.30 -31.88 0.18
N GLY A 85 -34.84 -32.80 0.94
CA GLY A 85 -34.66 -34.25 0.76
C GLY A 85 -33.32 -34.82 1.28
N GLY A 86 -32.36 -34.01 1.63
CA GLY A 86 -31.06 -34.46 2.22
C GLY A 86 -31.20 -35.04 3.63
N TYR A 87 -30.21 -35.85 4.03
CA TYR A 87 -30.22 -36.57 5.32
C TYR A 87 -29.47 -35.81 6.43
N LEU A 88 -28.83 -34.69 6.12
CA LEU A 88 -28.10 -33.87 7.10
C LEU A 88 -28.94 -32.70 7.58
N THR A 89 -28.71 -32.28 8.80
CA THR A 89 -29.41 -31.15 9.45
C THR A 89 -28.41 -30.02 9.72
N ALA A 90 -28.77 -28.79 9.38
CA ALA A 90 -27.91 -27.64 9.66
C ALA A 90 -27.83 -27.37 11.18
N ALA A 91 -26.60 -27.23 11.69
CA ALA A 91 -26.35 -26.80 13.05
C ALA A 91 -26.62 -25.31 13.21
N THR A 92 -27.36 -24.86 14.23
CA THR A 92 -27.86 -23.50 14.37
C THR A 92 -27.47 -22.77 15.67
N ALA A 93 -27.04 -23.52 16.70
CA ALA A 93 -26.62 -22.92 17.96
C ALA A 93 -25.15 -22.47 17.90
N SER A 94 -24.87 -21.24 18.31
CA SER A 94 -23.52 -20.70 18.43
C SER A 94 -23.23 -20.28 19.87
N TRP A 95 -22.00 -20.51 20.32
CA TRP A 95 -21.52 -20.17 21.66
C TRP A 95 -20.04 -19.93 21.72
N VAL A 96 -19.57 -19.33 22.80
CA VAL A 96 -18.16 -19.17 23.14
C VAL A 96 -17.84 -20.02 24.35
N ARG A 97 -16.69 -20.70 24.33
CA ARG A 97 -16.19 -21.44 25.48
C ARG A 97 -14.94 -20.78 26.03
N TRP A 98 -14.95 -20.52 27.32
CA TRP A 98 -13.80 -20.04 28.08
C TRP A 98 -13.11 -21.19 28.81
N ASP A 99 -11.82 -21.36 28.61
CA ASP A 99 -10.96 -22.33 29.29
C ASP A 99 -9.91 -21.59 30.13
N ALA A 100 -10.25 -21.29 31.37
CA ALA A 100 -9.41 -20.52 32.29
C ALA A 100 -8.01 -21.15 32.51
N PRO A 101 -7.84 -22.48 32.70
CA PRO A 101 -6.51 -23.10 32.88
C PRO A 101 -5.54 -22.79 31.73
N THR A 102 -6.01 -22.75 30.49
CA THR A 102 -5.16 -22.49 29.32
C THR A 102 -5.21 -21.03 28.85
N GLY A 103 -6.15 -20.24 29.32
CA GLY A 103 -6.41 -18.91 28.79
C GLY A 103 -6.96 -18.93 27.35
N THR A 104 -7.71 -19.98 26.99
CA THR A 104 -8.22 -20.15 25.62
C THR A 104 -9.69 -19.78 25.52
N LEU A 105 -9.99 -18.87 24.60
CA LEU A 105 -11.36 -18.52 24.18
C LEU A 105 -11.65 -19.22 22.84
N SER A 106 -12.70 -20.04 22.79
CA SER A 106 -13.04 -20.76 21.56
C SER A 106 -14.48 -20.54 21.11
N PHE A 107 -14.65 -20.29 19.80
CA PHE A 107 -15.91 -20.01 19.13
C PHE A 107 -16.44 -21.26 18.45
N HIS A 108 -17.69 -21.61 18.70
CA HIS A 108 -18.30 -22.85 18.28
C HIS A 108 -19.67 -22.61 17.64
N ARG A 109 -20.07 -23.53 16.74
CA ARG A 109 -21.44 -23.69 16.25
C ARG A 109 -21.79 -25.17 16.23
N GLY A 110 -22.99 -25.52 16.67
CA GLY A 110 -23.43 -26.91 16.76
C GLY A 110 -24.95 -27.04 16.85
N ALA A 111 -25.39 -28.26 17.09
CA ALA A 111 -26.81 -28.59 17.23
C ALA A 111 -27.45 -27.85 18.41
N THR A 112 -26.78 -27.88 19.57
CA THR A 112 -27.26 -27.27 20.80
C THR A 112 -26.08 -26.66 21.56
N LYS A 113 -26.32 -25.52 22.22
CA LYS A 113 -25.35 -24.92 23.14
C LYS A 113 -25.20 -25.80 24.37
N PRO A 114 -23.98 -26.22 24.74
CA PRO A 114 -23.75 -26.97 25.98
C PRO A 114 -24.13 -26.14 27.23
N ALA A 115 -24.45 -26.81 28.33
CA ALA A 115 -24.57 -26.18 29.63
C ALA A 115 -23.21 -26.09 30.34
N GLY A 116 -23.02 -25.07 31.17
CA GLY A 116 -21.84 -24.87 32.00
C GLY A 116 -21.45 -23.42 32.16
N ASP A 117 -20.85 -23.06 33.28
CA ASP A 117 -20.47 -21.66 33.61
C ASP A 117 -19.37 -21.11 32.68
N ASN A 118 -18.63 -22.01 32.02
CA ASN A 118 -17.60 -21.65 31.04
C ASN A 118 -18.13 -21.53 29.59
N ILE A 119 -19.44 -21.64 29.40
CA ILE A 119 -20.11 -21.51 28.09
C ILE A 119 -20.85 -20.17 28.05
N LEU A 120 -20.36 -19.26 27.22
CA LEU A 120 -20.86 -17.90 27.09
C LEU A 120 -21.71 -17.75 25.83
N ASP A 121 -22.64 -16.80 25.85
CA ASP A 121 -23.29 -16.32 24.63
C ASP A 121 -22.35 -15.40 23.86
N LEU A 122 -22.61 -15.21 22.56
CA LEU A 122 -21.80 -14.35 21.70
C LEU A 122 -21.84 -12.86 22.04
N GLY A 123 -22.74 -12.42 22.95
CA GLY A 123 -22.97 -11.02 23.24
C GLY A 123 -23.80 -10.31 22.15
N TYR A 124 -24.24 -9.13 22.46
CA TYR A 124 -25.04 -8.29 21.57
C TYR A 124 -24.41 -6.90 21.45
N GLY A 125 -24.43 -6.33 20.27
CA GLY A 125 -23.88 -5.00 20.04
C GLY A 125 -22.35 -4.96 20.11
N ASN A 126 -21.79 -4.00 20.85
CA ASN A 126 -20.36 -3.74 20.92
C ASN A 126 -19.68 -4.33 22.17
N ASP A 127 -20.43 -5.02 23.02
CA ASP A 127 -19.94 -5.54 24.29
C ASP A 127 -19.97 -7.08 24.26
N PRO A 128 -18.84 -7.73 24.04
CA PRO A 128 -18.75 -9.19 24.04
C PRO A 128 -18.88 -9.74 25.48
N ASN A 129 -19.57 -10.88 25.66
CA ASN A 129 -19.79 -11.48 26.97
C ASN A 129 -18.52 -12.08 27.62
N TRP A 130 -17.35 -11.97 26.99
CA TRP A 130 -16.04 -12.42 27.49
C TRP A 130 -15.10 -11.28 27.84
N ASP A 131 -15.54 -10.03 27.82
CA ASP A 131 -14.74 -8.84 28.13
C ASP A 131 -14.11 -8.87 29.52
N THR A 132 -14.82 -9.45 30.50
CA THR A 132 -14.34 -9.65 31.88
C THR A 132 -13.10 -10.56 31.96
N HIS A 133 -12.87 -11.39 30.95
CA HIS A 133 -11.70 -12.27 30.85
C HIS A 133 -10.61 -11.71 29.89
N ALA A 134 -10.82 -10.51 29.33
CA ALA A 134 -9.94 -9.98 28.28
C ALA A 134 -8.44 -10.09 28.62
N ALA A 135 -8.05 -9.66 29.83
CA ALA A 135 -6.66 -9.71 30.26
C ALA A 135 -6.11 -11.13 30.53
N GLU A 136 -6.98 -12.13 30.61
CA GLU A 136 -6.59 -13.53 30.84
C GLU A 136 -6.47 -14.32 29.53
N ILE A 137 -7.08 -13.83 28.43
CA ILE A 137 -7.10 -14.49 27.14
C ILE A 137 -5.69 -14.46 26.53
N LYS A 138 -5.13 -15.67 26.29
CA LYS A 138 -3.83 -15.91 25.66
C LYS A 138 -3.97 -16.41 24.23
N LYS A 139 -5.05 -17.14 23.95
CA LYS A 139 -5.33 -17.79 22.69
C LYS A 139 -6.80 -17.68 22.32
N VAL A 140 -7.07 -17.44 21.04
CA VAL A 140 -8.41 -17.50 20.45
C VAL A 140 -8.46 -18.60 19.41
N VAL A 141 -9.57 -19.35 19.34
CA VAL A 141 -9.78 -20.42 18.37
C VAL A 141 -11.16 -20.34 17.75
N PHE A 142 -11.24 -20.13 16.45
CA PHE A 142 -12.49 -20.25 15.70
C PHE A 142 -12.62 -21.65 15.13
N LYS A 143 -13.61 -22.41 15.58
CA LYS A 143 -13.88 -23.75 15.04
C LYS A 143 -14.50 -23.66 13.64
N ALA A 144 -14.24 -24.65 12.79
CA ALA A 144 -14.63 -24.65 11.37
C ALA A 144 -16.13 -24.37 11.13
N GLY A 145 -17.01 -24.85 12.00
CA GLY A 145 -18.45 -24.62 11.90
C GLY A 145 -18.87 -23.17 12.17
N PHE A 146 -18.02 -22.37 12.80
CA PHE A 146 -18.36 -20.99 13.15
C PHE A 146 -18.49 -20.09 11.90
N ARG A 147 -17.99 -20.50 10.73
CA ARG A 147 -18.14 -19.78 9.45
C ARG A 147 -19.59 -19.53 9.01
N ASP A 148 -20.53 -20.34 9.50
CA ASP A 148 -21.94 -20.20 9.17
C ASP A 148 -22.66 -19.18 10.08
N GLU A 149 -21.97 -18.67 11.11
CA GLU A 149 -22.49 -17.61 11.96
C GLU A 149 -22.27 -16.26 11.29
N THR A 150 -23.29 -15.40 11.33
CA THR A 150 -23.24 -14.06 10.74
C THR A 150 -23.35 -12.99 11.80
N HIS A 151 -22.50 -11.98 11.73
CA HIS A 151 -22.45 -10.88 12.67
C HIS A 151 -22.64 -9.55 11.95
N THR A 152 -23.29 -8.60 12.62
CA THR A 152 -23.38 -7.21 12.14
C THR A 152 -22.30 -6.33 12.77
N THR A 153 -21.66 -6.81 13.84
CA THR A 153 -20.57 -6.12 14.54
C THR A 153 -19.55 -7.13 15.10
N CYS A 154 -18.29 -6.78 15.02
CA CYS A 154 -17.20 -7.40 15.75
C CYS A 154 -16.47 -6.37 16.63
N ALA A 155 -17.16 -5.24 16.94
CA ALA A 155 -16.57 -4.18 17.74
C ALA A 155 -16.15 -4.69 19.10
N ASN A 156 -14.94 -4.32 19.53
CA ASN A 156 -14.35 -4.65 20.83
C ASN A 156 -14.18 -6.16 21.14
N TRP A 157 -14.34 -7.06 20.18
CA TRP A 157 -14.31 -8.51 20.46
C TRP A 157 -13.07 -8.96 21.23
N PHE A 158 -11.91 -8.39 20.96
CA PHE A 158 -10.65 -8.70 21.64
C PHE A 158 -10.02 -7.46 22.30
N ASN A 159 -10.83 -6.41 22.52
CA ASN A 159 -10.34 -5.20 23.18
C ASN A 159 -9.82 -5.53 24.60
N GLY A 160 -8.59 -5.13 24.89
CA GLY A 160 -7.97 -5.37 26.18
C GLY A 160 -7.41 -6.78 26.38
N CYS A 161 -7.40 -7.64 25.35
CA CYS A 161 -6.74 -8.95 25.40
C CYS A 161 -5.22 -8.77 25.37
N THR A 162 -4.68 -8.16 26.42
CA THR A 162 -3.25 -7.79 26.52
C THR A 162 -2.31 -8.96 26.48
N ASN A 163 -2.76 -10.17 26.87
CA ASN A 163 -1.99 -11.40 26.86
C ASN A 163 -2.22 -12.28 25.63
N LEU A 164 -3.05 -11.83 24.69
CA LEU A 164 -3.33 -12.57 23.45
C LEU A 164 -2.07 -12.65 22.57
N THR A 165 -1.65 -13.88 22.25
CA THR A 165 -0.48 -14.14 21.42
C THR A 165 -0.80 -14.87 20.12
N SER A 166 -1.95 -15.56 20.03
CA SER A 166 -2.32 -16.31 18.84
C SER A 166 -3.83 -16.38 18.62
N ILE A 167 -4.21 -16.35 17.34
CA ILE A 167 -5.60 -16.59 16.89
C ILE A 167 -5.54 -17.70 15.85
N GLU A 168 -6.22 -18.81 16.12
CA GLU A 168 -6.31 -19.96 15.21
C GLU A 168 -7.68 -20.01 14.54
N GLY A 169 -7.73 -20.34 13.26
CA GLY A 169 -8.97 -20.52 12.52
C GLY A 169 -9.74 -19.23 12.28
N ILE A 170 -9.08 -18.06 12.27
CA ILE A 170 -9.74 -16.76 12.08
C ILE A 170 -10.45 -16.68 10.72
N GLU A 171 -10.04 -17.46 9.74
CA GLU A 171 -10.72 -17.65 8.45
C GLU A 171 -12.14 -18.25 8.57
N ASN A 172 -12.50 -18.76 9.75
CA ASN A 172 -13.85 -19.23 10.07
C ASN A 172 -14.72 -18.13 10.71
N LEU A 173 -14.22 -16.91 10.89
CA LEU A 173 -15.05 -15.76 11.26
C LEU A 173 -15.65 -15.14 9.99
N ASN A 174 -16.96 -15.29 9.83
CA ASN A 174 -17.68 -14.70 8.71
C ASN A 174 -17.95 -13.21 8.94
N THR A 175 -17.25 -12.36 8.20
CA THR A 175 -17.36 -10.90 8.32
C THR A 175 -18.24 -10.25 7.24
N SER A 176 -18.87 -11.02 6.36
CA SER A 176 -19.62 -10.53 5.18
C SER A 176 -20.73 -9.52 5.50
N ASN A 177 -21.35 -9.61 6.71
CA ASN A 177 -22.42 -8.72 7.14
C ASN A 177 -21.96 -7.69 8.19
N VAL A 178 -20.66 -7.67 8.54
CA VAL A 178 -20.13 -6.81 9.59
C VAL A 178 -20.07 -5.36 9.11
N LYS A 179 -20.66 -4.46 9.88
CA LYS A 179 -20.67 -3.00 9.66
C LYS A 179 -19.71 -2.25 10.60
N ASN A 180 -19.40 -2.83 11.75
CA ASN A 180 -18.59 -2.19 12.78
C ASN A 180 -17.47 -3.13 13.25
N MET A 181 -16.21 -2.71 13.02
CA MET A 181 -15.00 -3.38 13.51
C MET A 181 -14.19 -2.52 14.47
N SER A 182 -14.84 -1.47 15.04
CA SER A 182 -14.14 -0.54 15.95
C SER A 182 -13.57 -1.27 17.16
N GLY A 183 -12.30 -1.01 17.46
CA GLY A 183 -11.61 -1.57 18.63
C GLY A 183 -11.46 -3.08 18.64
N MET A 184 -11.70 -3.79 17.51
CA MET A 184 -11.77 -5.27 17.50
C MET A 184 -10.54 -5.93 18.13
N PHE A 185 -9.34 -5.41 17.88
CA PHE A 185 -8.09 -5.89 18.45
C PHE A 185 -7.40 -4.83 19.34
N ALA A 186 -8.15 -3.83 19.79
CA ALA A 186 -7.56 -2.75 20.57
C ALA A 186 -6.84 -3.30 21.81
N LYS A 187 -5.63 -2.80 22.07
CA LYS A 187 -4.79 -3.20 23.22
C LYS A 187 -4.37 -4.69 23.24
N CYS A 188 -4.40 -5.39 22.13
CA CYS A 188 -3.77 -6.71 22.00
C CYS A 188 -2.24 -6.55 21.95
N SER A 189 -1.66 -6.07 23.05
CA SER A 189 -0.28 -5.59 23.09
C SER A 189 0.80 -6.68 22.94
N ASN A 190 0.45 -7.96 23.14
CA ASN A 190 1.33 -9.10 22.94
C ASN A 190 1.11 -9.83 21.60
N LEU A 191 0.16 -9.41 20.79
CA LEU A 191 -0.07 -9.99 19.46
C LEU A 191 1.01 -9.51 18.49
N GLU A 192 1.80 -10.44 17.96
CA GLU A 192 2.95 -10.14 17.09
C GLU A 192 2.59 -10.21 15.59
N THR A 193 1.71 -11.14 15.24
CA THR A 193 1.31 -11.38 13.84
C THR A 193 -0.21 -11.53 13.74
N LEU A 194 -0.80 -10.99 12.67
CA LEU A 194 -2.23 -11.10 12.42
C LEU A 194 -2.53 -11.11 10.92
N ASP A 195 -3.10 -12.22 10.44
CA ASP A 195 -3.52 -12.35 9.04
C ASP A 195 -5.05 -12.23 8.94
N LEU A 196 -5.52 -11.13 8.34
CA LEU A 196 -6.93 -10.82 8.11
C LEU A 196 -7.28 -10.85 6.60
N SER A 197 -6.45 -11.48 5.77
CA SER A 197 -6.68 -11.58 4.32
C SER A 197 -8.03 -12.25 3.95
N HIS A 198 -8.63 -12.99 4.88
CA HIS A 198 -9.93 -13.64 4.71
C HIS A 198 -11.14 -12.73 5.05
N PHE A 199 -10.90 -11.55 5.64
CA PHE A 199 -11.98 -10.66 6.04
C PHE A 199 -12.65 -10.02 4.82
N ASN A 200 -13.97 -10.16 4.73
CA ASN A 200 -14.79 -9.35 3.85
C ASN A 200 -15.19 -8.07 4.59
N THR A 201 -14.68 -6.93 4.15
CA THR A 201 -14.94 -5.62 4.75
C THR A 201 -15.83 -4.71 3.90
N GLU A 202 -16.43 -5.23 2.83
CA GLU A 202 -17.26 -4.49 1.89
C GLU A 202 -18.40 -3.69 2.58
N ASN A 203 -18.99 -4.27 3.62
CA ASN A 203 -20.09 -3.65 4.36
C ASN A 203 -19.65 -2.82 5.57
N VAL A 204 -18.35 -2.74 5.86
CA VAL A 204 -17.82 -2.07 7.05
C VAL A 204 -17.87 -0.55 6.89
N THR A 205 -18.45 0.12 7.89
CA THR A 205 -18.58 1.59 7.92
C THR A 205 -17.67 2.27 8.94
N THR A 206 -17.11 1.50 9.90
CA THR A 206 -16.17 2.02 10.89
C THR A 206 -15.13 0.97 11.29
N MET A 207 -13.86 1.42 11.29
CA MET A 207 -12.67 0.69 11.75
C MET A 207 -11.90 1.49 12.81
N ALA A 208 -12.60 2.43 13.48
CA ALA A 208 -11.98 3.29 14.48
C ALA A 208 -11.27 2.45 15.56
N GLN A 209 -9.99 2.77 15.84
CA GLN A 209 -9.20 2.11 16.89
C GLN A 209 -9.06 0.58 16.73
N MET A 210 -9.26 0.03 15.51
CA MET A 210 -9.28 -1.43 15.31
C MET A 210 -8.04 -2.14 15.86
N PHE A 211 -6.86 -1.52 15.71
CA PHE A 211 -5.57 -2.04 16.20
C PHE A 211 -4.93 -1.13 17.26
N TYR A 212 -5.70 -0.25 17.89
CA TYR A 212 -5.20 0.68 18.90
C TYR A 212 -4.36 -0.03 19.96
N GLY A 213 -3.11 0.40 20.17
CA GLY A 213 -2.24 -0.14 21.23
C GLY A 213 -1.73 -1.57 21.01
N CYS A 214 -1.74 -2.08 19.78
CA CYS A 214 -1.09 -3.35 19.42
C CYS A 214 0.43 -3.15 19.30
N THR A 215 1.09 -2.95 20.44
CA THR A 215 2.48 -2.46 20.50
C THR A 215 3.53 -3.41 19.94
N LYS A 216 3.27 -4.73 19.92
CA LYS A 216 4.18 -5.74 19.36
C LYS A 216 3.82 -6.20 17.95
N LEU A 217 2.71 -5.73 17.41
CA LEU A 217 2.26 -6.12 16.07
C LEU A 217 3.25 -5.61 15.03
N HIS A 218 3.95 -6.53 14.35
CA HIS A 218 4.93 -6.21 13.31
C HIS A 218 4.58 -6.86 11.96
N ASN A 219 3.73 -7.86 11.93
CA ASN A 219 3.25 -8.48 10.70
C ASN A 219 1.72 -8.47 10.68
N LEU A 220 1.15 -7.55 9.92
CA LEU A 220 -0.29 -7.36 9.73
C LEU A 220 -0.64 -7.49 8.26
N ASN A 221 -1.43 -8.52 7.93
CA ASN A 221 -1.95 -8.69 6.58
C ASN A 221 -3.42 -8.22 6.50
N ILE A 222 -3.64 -7.13 5.79
CA ILE A 222 -4.95 -6.50 5.53
C ILE A 222 -5.17 -6.25 4.02
N ASP A 223 -4.47 -6.97 3.14
CA ASP A 223 -4.44 -6.74 1.69
C ASP A 223 -5.83 -6.78 1.04
N ASN A 224 -6.78 -7.51 1.62
CA ASN A 224 -8.15 -7.62 1.11
C ASN A 224 -9.14 -6.61 1.72
N PHE A 225 -8.67 -5.65 2.53
CA PHE A 225 -9.59 -4.67 3.12
C PHE A 225 -10.17 -3.74 2.06
N ASN A 226 -11.48 -3.84 1.84
CA ASN A 226 -12.24 -2.85 1.10
C ASN A 226 -12.71 -1.76 2.06
N THR A 227 -12.19 -0.55 1.92
CA THR A 227 -12.51 0.58 2.79
C THR A 227 -13.46 1.60 2.12
N GLU A 228 -14.03 1.26 0.97
CA GLU A 228 -14.87 2.19 0.20
C GLU A 228 -16.04 2.77 1.01
N ASN A 229 -16.65 1.97 1.90
CA ASN A 229 -17.78 2.41 2.73
C ASN A 229 -17.37 2.93 4.11
N VAL A 230 -16.07 2.96 4.44
CA VAL A 230 -15.60 3.32 5.76
C VAL A 230 -15.63 4.84 5.97
N SER A 231 -16.29 5.26 7.04
CA SER A 231 -16.45 6.67 7.42
C SER A 231 -15.53 7.09 8.57
N TYR A 232 -15.08 6.15 9.40
CA TYR A 232 -14.26 6.42 10.58
C TYR A 232 -13.10 5.42 10.67
N MET A 233 -11.86 5.93 10.66
CA MET A 233 -10.60 5.21 10.83
C MET A 233 -9.72 5.85 11.91
N ASN A 234 -10.30 6.76 12.72
CA ASN A 234 -9.53 7.48 13.74
C ASN A 234 -8.88 6.50 14.71
N GLY A 235 -7.60 6.72 14.99
CA GLY A 235 -6.79 5.87 15.85
C GLY A 235 -6.64 4.42 15.38
N MET A 236 -6.90 4.08 14.09
CA MET A 236 -6.90 2.68 13.62
C MET A 236 -5.61 1.95 13.95
N PHE A 237 -4.47 2.60 13.82
CA PHE A 237 -3.13 2.06 14.12
C PHE A 237 -2.44 2.80 15.28
N GLU A 238 -3.17 3.59 16.05
CA GLU A 238 -2.61 4.37 17.15
C GLU A 238 -1.90 3.46 18.17
N GLY A 239 -0.64 3.76 18.45
CA GLY A 239 0.19 2.96 19.38
C GLY A 239 0.70 1.63 18.82
N CYS A 240 0.58 1.37 17.52
CA CYS A 240 1.18 0.20 16.88
C CYS A 240 2.69 0.41 16.69
N SER A 241 3.42 0.51 17.81
CA SER A 241 4.85 0.85 17.81
C SER A 241 5.76 -0.23 17.20
N GLY A 242 5.26 -1.45 17.03
CA GLY A 242 5.99 -2.56 16.40
C GLY A 242 5.90 -2.61 14.87
N LEU A 243 4.95 -1.89 14.25
CA LEU A 243 4.81 -1.86 12.78
C LEU A 243 5.98 -1.09 12.16
N ASP A 244 6.78 -1.75 11.33
CA ASP A 244 7.88 -1.17 10.55
C ASP A 244 7.47 -0.83 9.12
N THR A 245 6.53 -1.56 8.56
CA THR A 245 5.91 -1.36 7.23
C THR A 245 4.40 -1.51 7.31
N LEU A 246 3.69 -0.79 6.44
CA LEU A 246 2.23 -0.86 6.32
C LEU A 246 1.81 -0.51 4.90
N ASP A 247 1.21 -1.47 4.18
CA ASP A 247 0.67 -1.23 2.84
C ASP A 247 -0.81 -0.80 2.91
N LEU A 248 -1.08 0.43 2.49
CA LEU A 248 -2.41 1.02 2.40
C LEU A 248 -2.78 1.40 0.96
N SER A 249 -2.05 0.89 -0.04
CA SER A 249 -2.25 1.25 -1.45
C SER A 249 -3.66 0.95 -1.97
N HIS A 250 -4.35 -0.02 -1.35
CA HIS A 250 -5.72 -0.43 -1.67
C HIS A 250 -6.80 0.33 -0.88
N PHE A 251 -6.43 1.19 0.10
CA PHE A 251 -7.41 1.95 0.89
C PHE A 251 -8.10 3.01 0.05
N ASN A 252 -9.43 3.02 0.06
CA ASN A 252 -10.27 4.07 -0.49
C ASN A 252 -10.85 4.90 0.65
N THR A 253 -10.41 6.16 0.78
CA THR A 253 -10.80 7.02 1.90
C THR A 253 -11.84 8.08 1.53
N ARG A 254 -12.47 7.92 0.36
CA ARG A 254 -13.45 8.89 -0.19
C ARG A 254 -14.59 9.23 0.75
N TYR A 255 -15.04 8.30 1.59
CA TYR A 255 -16.16 8.51 2.51
C TYR A 255 -15.74 8.79 3.95
N VAL A 256 -14.45 8.89 4.23
CA VAL A 256 -13.95 9.25 5.55
C VAL A 256 -14.47 10.63 5.96
N ARG A 257 -14.97 10.75 7.19
CA ARG A 257 -15.65 11.95 7.73
C ARG A 257 -14.68 12.82 8.53
N LYS A 258 -15.18 13.96 9.01
CA LYS A 258 -14.47 15.07 9.67
C LYS A 258 -13.29 14.66 10.56
N SER A 259 -13.47 13.75 11.50
CA SER A 259 -12.43 13.30 12.46
C SER A 259 -11.91 11.89 12.17
N GLY A 260 -12.24 11.35 10.99
CA GLY A 260 -11.96 9.95 10.68
C GLY A 260 -10.48 9.61 10.51
N PHE A 261 -9.60 10.61 10.40
CA PHE A 261 -8.14 10.42 10.35
C PHE A 261 -7.41 10.79 11.64
N ASN A 262 -8.12 11.36 12.65
CA ASN A 262 -7.46 11.80 13.87
C ASN A 262 -6.69 10.65 14.52
N TYR A 263 -5.41 10.90 14.85
CA TYR A 263 -4.51 9.95 15.52
C TYR A 263 -4.32 8.60 14.82
N MET A 264 -4.63 8.49 13.51
CA MET A 264 -4.64 7.19 12.81
C MET A 264 -3.31 6.45 12.92
N PHE A 265 -2.17 7.15 12.84
CA PHE A 265 -0.82 6.59 12.98
C PHE A 265 -0.09 7.09 14.22
N ASN A 266 -0.79 7.70 15.19
CA ASN A 266 -0.14 8.22 16.39
C ASN A 266 0.65 7.12 17.12
N GLY A 267 1.95 7.36 17.36
CA GLY A 267 2.81 6.41 18.06
C GLY A 267 3.25 5.17 17.27
N CYS A 268 3.07 5.16 15.95
CA CYS A 268 3.69 4.16 15.07
C CYS A 268 5.20 4.42 14.95
N SER A 269 5.93 4.24 16.05
CA SER A 269 7.30 4.73 16.21
C SER A 269 8.34 3.97 15.38
N SER A 270 8.08 2.72 14.98
CA SER A 270 8.97 1.93 14.12
C SER A 270 8.72 2.14 12.63
N LEU A 271 7.61 2.78 12.24
CA LEU A 271 7.23 2.95 10.85
C LEU A 271 8.25 3.81 10.11
N SER A 272 8.97 3.19 9.15
CA SER A 272 10.08 3.84 8.43
C SER A 272 9.65 4.46 7.10
N SER A 273 8.56 3.97 6.52
CA SER A 273 7.95 4.50 5.29
C SER A 273 6.43 4.33 5.35
N LEU A 274 5.71 5.24 4.70
CA LEU A 274 4.25 5.20 4.62
C LEU A 274 3.78 5.87 3.34
N ASP A 275 3.02 5.17 2.51
CA ASP A 275 2.34 5.73 1.35
C ASP A 275 0.88 6.05 1.70
N VAL A 276 0.54 7.33 1.62
CA VAL A 276 -0.81 7.88 1.83
C VAL A 276 -1.31 8.66 0.60
N SER A 277 -0.72 8.41 -0.57
CA SER A 277 -1.02 9.12 -1.82
C SER A 277 -2.47 8.98 -2.27
N ASN A 278 -3.15 7.91 -1.87
CA ASN A 278 -4.56 7.62 -2.14
C ASN A 278 -5.54 8.20 -1.09
N PHE A 279 -5.04 8.91 -0.05
CA PHE A 279 -5.91 9.49 0.97
C PHE A 279 -6.62 10.74 0.46
N THR A 280 -7.94 10.80 0.63
CA THR A 280 -8.80 11.93 0.25
C THR A 280 -9.00 12.87 1.44
N THR A 281 -8.43 14.08 1.37
CA THR A 281 -8.45 15.05 2.49
C THR A 281 -9.14 16.37 2.13
N ASP A 282 -9.75 16.49 0.96
CA ASP A 282 -10.33 17.70 0.40
C ASP A 282 -11.69 18.13 1.00
N LYS A 283 -12.17 17.42 2.00
CA LYS A 283 -13.50 17.68 2.58
C LYS A 283 -13.53 18.87 3.54
N PRO A 284 -14.64 19.60 3.58
CA PRO A 284 -14.82 20.71 4.51
C PRO A 284 -14.70 20.27 5.97
N SER A 285 -14.03 21.09 6.76
CA SER A 285 -13.84 20.87 8.21
C SER A 285 -13.13 19.58 8.58
N MET A 286 -12.33 18.98 7.68
CA MET A 286 -11.49 17.83 7.99
C MET A 286 -10.59 18.13 9.19
N GLN A 287 -10.43 17.17 10.07
CA GLN A 287 -9.47 17.20 11.17
C GLN A 287 -8.39 16.17 10.90
N LEU A 288 -7.15 16.57 11.08
CA LEU A 288 -5.95 15.75 10.88
C LEU A 288 -5.09 15.76 12.15
N ASP A 289 -5.77 15.89 13.32
CA ASP A 289 -5.10 16.00 14.60
C ASP A 289 -4.29 14.74 14.91
N GLY A 290 -3.01 14.93 15.23
CA GLY A 290 -2.11 13.85 15.59
C GLY A 290 -1.94 12.75 14.53
N LEU A 291 -2.30 12.99 13.26
CA LEU A 291 -2.35 11.96 12.21
C LEU A 291 -1.06 11.14 12.15
N PHE A 292 0.10 11.79 12.23
CA PHE A 292 1.43 11.16 12.22
C PHE A 292 2.21 11.38 13.53
N LYS A 293 1.54 11.81 14.60
CA LYS A 293 2.17 12.08 15.89
C LYS A 293 3.00 10.89 16.36
N GLY A 294 4.26 11.13 16.78
CA GLY A 294 5.12 10.08 17.32
C GLY A 294 5.62 9.03 16.31
N CYS A 295 5.48 9.27 15.00
CA CYS A 295 6.11 8.43 13.96
C CYS A 295 7.61 8.75 13.90
N SER A 296 8.35 8.36 14.94
CA SER A 296 9.72 8.82 15.19
C SER A 296 10.78 8.23 14.25
N SER A 297 10.49 7.16 13.52
CA SER A 297 11.38 6.53 12.54
C SER A 297 11.14 6.98 11.09
N LEU A 298 10.03 7.68 10.83
CA LEU A 298 9.67 8.13 9.49
C LEU A 298 10.62 9.24 9.05
N GLN A 299 11.34 9.04 7.92
CA GLN A 299 12.33 10.00 7.42
C GLN A 299 11.77 10.95 6.35
N THR A 300 10.90 10.43 5.50
CA THR A 300 10.27 11.19 4.42
C THR A 300 8.78 10.89 4.38
N LEU A 301 7.98 11.90 3.99
CA LEU A 301 6.54 11.75 3.85
C LEU A 301 6.04 12.52 2.64
N ASP A 302 5.38 11.85 1.69
CA ASP A 302 4.75 12.49 0.53
C ASP A 302 3.28 12.78 0.80
N LEU A 303 2.96 14.05 1.02
CA LEU A 303 1.62 14.60 1.18
C LEU A 303 1.20 15.46 -0.02
N SER A 304 1.84 15.28 -1.18
CA SER A 304 1.52 16.08 -2.37
C SER A 304 0.10 15.88 -2.90
N SER A 305 -0.55 14.76 -2.54
CA SER A 305 -1.97 14.49 -2.81
C SER A 305 -2.93 15.17 -1.82
N PHE A 306 -2.44 15.62 -0.65
CA PHE A 306 -3.30 16.18 0.39
C PHE A 306 -3.79 17.57 0.03
N SER A 307 -5.12 17.75 0.04
CA SER A 307 -5.78 19.03 -0.08
C SER A 307 -6.28 19.48 1.29
N THR A 308 -5.59 20.46 1.90
CA THR A 308 -5.84 20.86 3.29
C THR A 308 -6.54 22.21 3.42
N GLY A 309 -6.92 22.84 2.32
CA GLY A 309 -7.58 24.15 2.33
C GLY A 309 -8.92 24.21 3.07
N GLY A 310 -9.59 23.07 3.21
CA GLY A 310 -10.83 22.88 3.98
C GLY A 310 -10.63 22.35 5.41
N ALA A 311 -9.38 22.08 5.83
CA ALA A 311 -9.12 21.55 7.17
C ALA A 311 -9.51 22.53 8.27
N SER A 312 -10.00 21.99 9.40
CA SER A 312 -10.38 22.78 10.60
C SER A 312 -9.39 22.62 11.75
N SER A 313 -8.62 21.51 11.77
CA SER A 313 -7.57 21.28 12.77
C SER A 313 -6.45 20.40 12.22
N VAL A 314 -5.21 20.73 12.60
CA VAL A 314 -3.97 20.00 12.33
C VAL A 314 -3.08 19.98 13.58
N THR A 315 -3.72 20.05 14.76
CA THR A 315 -3.03 20.06 16.05
C THR A 315 -2.20 18.79 16.20
N ASP A 316 -0.95 18.92 16.66
CA ASP A 316 -0.02 17.80 16.87
C ASP A 316 0.24 16.92 15.62
N MET A 317 -0.06 17.37 14.39
CA MET A 317 -0.08 16.50 13.20
C MET A 317 1.21 15.71 13.00
N PHE A 318 2.36 16.33 13.28
CA PHE A 318 3.70 15.71 13.19
C PHE A 318 4.46 15.73 14.52
N ASP A 319 3.78 16.03 15.64
CA ASP A 319 4.43 16.13 16.96
C ASP A 319 5.23 14.85 17.26
N GLY A 320 6.53 15.00 17.57
CA GLY A 320 7.42 13.88 17.90
C GLY A 320 7.95 13.07 16.72
N CYS A 321 7.76 13.51 15.47
CA CYS A 321 8.38 12.88 14.30
C CYS A 321 9.87 13.24 14.20
N SER A 322 10.70 12.74 15.13
CA SER A 322 12.07 13.21 15.35
C SER A 322 13.05 12.91 14.22
N ALA A 323 12.84 11.82 13.46
CA ALA A 323 13.66 11.46 12.31
C ALA A 323 13.18 12.10 10.98
N LEU A 324 12.02 12.75 10.97
CA LEU A 324 11.42 13.29 9.75
C LEU A 324 12.24 14.45 9.20
N GLN A 325 12.83 14.23 8.03
CA GLN A 325 13.69 15.20 7.35
C GLN A 325 12.94 16.02 6.30
N THR A 326 12.06 15.38 5.54
CA THR A 326 11.39 16.00 4.41
C THR A 326 9.92 15.64 4.35
N ILE A 327 9.06 16.66 4.22
CA ILE A 327 7.64 16.51 3.92
C ILE A 327 7.39 17.12 2.54
N TYR A 328 7.07 16.28 1.56
CA TYR A 328 6.71 16.73 0.23
C TYR A 328 5.24 17.13 0.16
N VAL A 329 4.98 18.27 -0.47
CA VAL A 329 3.63 18.85 -0.62
C VAL A 329 3.40 19.38 -2.03
N SER A 330 2.15 19.70 -2.34
CA SER A 330 1.74 20.49 -3.52
C SER A 330 1.12 21.83 -3.10
N ASP A 331 0.66 22.64 -4.06
CA ASP A 331 -0.07 23.88 -3.81
C ASP A 331 -1.44 23.67 -3.14
N LEU A 332 -1.91 22.41 -3.10
CA LEU A 332 -3.15 22.02 -2.40
C LEU A 332 -2.96 21.94 -0.89
N PHE A 333 -1.70 21.75 -0.41
CA PHE A 333 -1.36 21.73 1.00
C PHE A 333 -1.22 23.14 1.55
N LYS A 334 -2.35 23.71 1.94
CA LYS A 334 -2.43 25.08 2.46
C LYS A 334 -3.46 25.19 3.57
N PHE A 335 -3.24 26.11 4.49
CA PHE A 335 -4.10 26.31 5.64
C PHE A 335 -4.67 27.72 5.65
N ASN A 336 -5.98 27.81 5.84
CA ASN A 336 -6.69 29.06 6.07
C ASN A 336 -6.82 29.29 7.60
N SER A 337 -8.05 29.35 8.11
CA SER A 337 -8.31 29.44 9.55
C SER A 337 -8.38 28.03 10.17
N VAL A 338 -7.26 27.55 10.71
CA VAL A 338 -7.11 26.18 11.24
C VAL A 338 -6.44 26.22 12.60
N SER A 339 -6.85 25.33 13.53
CA SER A 339 -6.13 25.07 14.78
C SER A 339 -4.86 24.25 14.49
N SER A 340 -3.70 24.63 15.04
CA SER A 340 -2.41 24.08 14.64
C SER A 340 -1.35 24.07 15.75
N SER A 341 -1.73 24.02 17.02
CA SER A 341 -0.74 23.96 18.11
C SER A 341 0.15 22.72 17.97
N ASN A 342 1.44 22.88 18.29
CA ASN A 342 2.45 21.82 18.31
C ASN A 342 2.61 21.01 17.00
N MET A 343 2.21 21.56 15.84
CA MET A 343 2.19 20.83 14.58
C MET A 343 3.52 20.15 14.27
N PHE A 344 4.64 20.80 14.57
CA PHE A 344 6.00 20.33 14.31
C PHE A 344 6.82 20.12 15.60
N ARG A 345 6.20 20.13 16.78
CA ARG A 345 6.94 19.96 18.03
C ARG A 345 7.77 18.68 18.02
N GLY A 346 9.07 18.78 18.32
CA GLY A 346 9.96 17.62 18.35
C GLY A 346 10.38 17.05 16.99
N CYS A 347 10.10 17.72 15.86
CA CYS A 347 10.56 17.35 14.52
C CYS A 347 12.02 17.76 14.29
N LEU A 348 12.95 17.24 15.09
CA LEU A 348 14.32 17.73 15.23
C LEU A 348 15.15 17.67 13.94
N SER A 349 14.82 16.79 13.02
CA SER A 349 15.56 16.58 11.76
C SER A 349 14.94 17.33 10.57
N LEU A 350 13.80 18.01 10.78
CA LEU A 350 13.02 18.58 9.69
C LEU A 350 13.72 19.77 9.05
N LYS A 351 13.78 19.78 7.73
CA LYS A 351 14.36 20.87 6.92
C LYS A 351 13.55 21.07 5.63
N GLY A 352 13.34 22.33 5.33
CA GLY A 352 12.77 22.79 4.08
C GLY A 352 13.55 24.02 3.60
N ALA A 353 12.89 25.16 3.40
CA ALA A 353 13.55 26.45 3.20
C ALA A 353 14.30 26.92 4.47
N ILE A 354 13.91 26.41 5.64
CA ILE A 354 14.60 26.57 6.93
C ILE A 354 14.78 25.22 7.62
N THR A 355 15.73 25.14 8.52
CA THR A 355 15.90 24.01 9.46
C THR A 355 15.01 24.17 10.68
N PHE A 356 14.71 23.06 11.37
CA PHE A 356 13.84 23.09 12.56
C PHE A 356 14.38 24.01 13.66
N GLU A 357 13.47 24.79 14.25
CA GLU A 357 13.69 25.67 15.40
C GLU A 357 12.58 25.45 16.45
N PRO A 358 12.90 25.21 17.73
CA PRO A 358 11.88 24.90 18.77
C PRO A 358 10.84 26.00 19.01
N SER A 359 11.09 27.23 18.59
CA SER A 359 10.13 28.35 18.69
C SER A 359 9.15 28.45 17.50
N LYS A 360 9.30 27.56 16.50
CA LYS A 360 8.59 27.61 15.22
C LYS A 360 7.82 26.30 14.97
N GLU A 361 6.80 26.02 15.78
CA GLU A 361 6.13 24.71 15.80
C GLU A 361 4.72 24.68 15.20
N ASP A 362 4.19 25.81 14.77
CA ASP A 362 2.82 25.93 14.28
C ASP A 362 2.69 25.93 12.73
N LYS A 363 1.45 26.01 12.23
CA LYS A 363 1.14 26.03 10.78
C LYS A 363 1.79 27.16 9.99
N THR A 364 2.27 28.23 10.63
CA THR A 364 2.93 29.35 9.96
C THR A 364 4.14 28.87 9.18
N TYR A 365 4.79 27.84 9.68
CA TYR A 365 5.96 27.21 9.07
C TYR A 365 5.61 26.02 8.17
N ALA A 366 4.32 25.68 8.03
CA ALA A 366 3.83 24.63 7.14
C ALA A 366 3.71 25.12 5.69
N ASN A 367 4.83 25.58 5.12
CA ASN A 367 4.93 26.02 3.74
C ASN A 367 6.33 25.74 3.18
N TYR A 368 6.44 25.68 1.85
CA TYR A 368 7.71 25.43 1.16
C TYR A 368 8.50 26.71 0.81
N LYS A 369 7.89 27.91 0.94
CA LYS A 369 8.53 29.17 0.56
C LYS A 369 9.53 29.67 1.60
N SER A 370 9.18 29.55 2.87
CA SER A 370 9.96 30.04 4.01
C SER A 370 9.82 29.17 5.26
N GLY A 371 9.28 27.97 5.13
CA GLY A 371 8.99 27.03 6.22
C GLY A 371 9.68 25.69 6.04
N TYR A 372 9.11 24.66 6.65
CA TYR A 372 9.69 23.32 6.77
C TYR A 372 9.35 22.38 5.62
N LEU A 373 8.41 22.74 4.74
CA LEU A 373 7.95 21.85 3.71
C LEU A 373 8.78 21.98 2.43
N THR A 374 8.74 20.93 1.61
CA THR A 374 9.37 20.87 0.30
C THR A 374 8.28 20.68 -0.75
N LYS A 375 8.22 21.53 -1.76
CA LYS A 375 7.26 21.36 -2.87
C LYS A 375 7.73 20.22 -3.77
N LYS A 376 6.86 19.25 -4.04
CA LYS A 376 7.08 18.23 -5.07
C LYS A 376 6.94 18.86 -6.44
N VAL A 377 8.05 19.04 -7.13
CA VAL A 377 8.09 19.71 -8.45
C VAL A 377 8.33 18.73 -9.60
N GLY A 378 8.58 17.46 -9.32
CA GLY A 378 8.81 16.48 -10.36
C GLY A 378 9.21 15.12 -9.82
N THR A 379 9.63 14.23 -10.74
CA THR A 379 10.17 12.90 -10.45
C THR A 379 11.38 12.58 -11.33
N ASN A 380 12.30 11.79 -10.80
CA ASN A 380 13.41 11.17 -11.52
C ASN A 380 13.32 9.65 -11.32
N GLY A 381 12.65 8.96 -12.23
CA GLY A 381 12.17 7.60 -12.00
C GLY A 381 11.14 7.59 -10.84
N ASN A 382 11.40 6.80 -9.81
CA ASN A 382 10.56 6.73 -8.60
C ASN A 382 10.96 7.76 -7.52
N GLU A 383 12.06 8.49 -7.72
CA GLU A 383 12.53 9.49 -6.77
C GLU A 383 11.78 10.80 -6.95
N ILE A 384 11.39 11.44 -5.84
CA ILE A 384 10.70 12.73 -5.86
C ILE A 384 11.74 13.83 -6.04
N ILE A 385 11.49 14.75 -6.98
CA ILE A 385 12.21 16.01 -7.10
C ILE A 385 11.48 17.06 -6.26
N GLY A 386 12.17 17.57 -5.23
CA GLY A 386 11.67 18.60 -4.32
C GLY A 386 12.34 19.95 -4.54
N ALA A 387 11.60 21.02 -4.33
CA ALA A 387 12.11 22.38 -4.34
C ALA A 387 11.59 23.18 -3.14
N THR A 388 12.38 24.15 -2.70
CA THR A 388 12.06 25.05 -1.58
C THR A 388 12.35 26.50 -1.95
N GLY A 389 11.83 27.43 -1.16
CA GLY A 389 12.10 28.85 -1.34
C GLY A 389 11.19 29.57 -2.35
N TYR A 390 11.52 30.85 -2.60
CA TYR A 390 10.89 31.67 -3.63
C TYR A 390 11.91 32.64 -4.23
N PRO A 391 12.34 32.45 -5.48
CA PRO A 391 11.91 31.41 -6.42
C PRO A 391 12.18 29.98 -5.93
N LEU A 392 11.39 29.02 -6.46
CA LEU A 392 11.57 27.59 -6.15
C LEU A 392 12.94 27.12 -6.58
N THR A 393 13.69 26.52 -5.68
CA THR A 393 15.04 26.05 -5.93
C THR A 393 15.17 24.57 -5.58
N ILE A 394 15.64 23.77 -6.52
CA ILE A 394 16.06 22.38 -6.32
C ILE A 394 17.50 22.41 -5.78
N ASP A 395 17.74 21.75 -4.66
CA ASP A 395 19.07 21.75 -4.03
C ASP A 395 20.08 20.92 -4.83
N ALA A 396 19.72 19.67 -5.14
CA ALA A 396 20.53 18.79 -5.96
C ALA A 396 19.68 18.00 -6.97
N LEU A 397 20.14 17.89 -8.21
CA LEU A 397 19.47 17.19 -9.31
C LEU A 397 20.46 16.26 -10.05
N PRO A 398 20.81 15.10 -9.48
CA PRO A 398 21.61 14.10 -10.19
C PRO A 398 20.74 13.33 -11.18
N LEU A 399 21.11 13.34 -12.45
CA LEU A 399 20.40 12.68 -13.55
C LEU A 399 21.24 11.58 -14.18
N ASP A 400 20.60 10.53 -14.67
CA ASP A 400 21.19 9.45 -15.45
C ASP A 400 20.22 8.90 -16.50
N ASP A 401 20.75 8.08 -17.44
CA ASP A 401 19.97 7.53 -18.55
C ASP A 401 18.91 6.49 -18.15
N SER A 402 19.03 5.92 -16.96
CA SER A 402 18.20 4.79 -16.53
C SER A 402 16.84 5.24 -16.01
N LYS A 403 16.69 6.52 -15.70
CA LYS A 403 15.50 7.10 -15.06
C LYS A 403 14.78 8.06 -16.01
N ALA A 404 13.45 7.98 -16.03
CA ALA A 404 12.62 8.97 -16.70
C ALA A 404 12.48 10.22 -15.82
N TYR A 405 12.81 11.37 -16.39
CA TYR A 405 12.69 12.67 -15.73
C TYR A 405 11.38 13.36 -16.10
N THR A 406 10.70 13.88 -15.10
CA THR A 406 9.53 14.74 -15.28
C THR A 406 9.59 15.89 -14.29
N LEU A 407 9.51 17.12 -14.78
CA LEU A 407 9.37 18.32 -13.97
C LEU A 407 7.99 18.92 -14.25
N TYR A 408 7.28 19.37 -13.22
CA TYR A 408 5.91 19.91 -13.33
C TYR A 408 5.90 21.42 -13.51
N GLU A 409 6.96 22.10 -13.08
CA GLU A 409 7.16 23.54 -13.21
C GLU A 409 8.65 23.86 -13.26
N ASP A 410 9.00 24.97 -13.90
CA ASP A 410 10.39 25.41 -14.02
C ASP A 410 10.91 25.91 -12.67
N CYS A 411 12.14 25.58 -12.34
CA CYS A 411 12.79 25.86 -11.05
C CYS A 411 14.21 26.38 -11.23
N ASP A 412 14.72 27.05 -10.21
CA ASP A 412 16.15 27.24 -10.04
C ASP A 412 16.78 25.90 -9.57
N VAL A 413 18.06 25.70 -9.82
CA VAL A 413 18.82 24.56 -9.30
C VAL A 413 20.17 25.01 -8.78
N ASN A 414 20.54 24.57 -7.57
CA ASN A 414 21.84 24.87 -6.98
C ASN A 414 22.94 24.00 -7.57
N ASP A 415 22.71 22.68 -7.63
CA ASP A 415 23.64 21.72 -8.21
C ASP A 415 22.85 20.69 -9.05
N ALA A 416 23.24 20.56 -10.32
CA ALA A 416 22.75 19.47 -11.16
C ALA A 416 23.90 18.79 -11.88
N SER A 417 23.80 17.49 -12.03
CA SER A 417 24.80 16.70 -12.72
C SER A 417 24.17 15.59 -13.54
N TYR A 418 24.82 15.23 -14.61
CA TYR A 418 24.46 14.10 -15.46
C TYR A 418 25.69 13.30 -15.80
N GLU A 419 25.63 12.00 -15.58
CA GLU A 419 26.70 11.09 -15.98
C GLU A 419 26.16 10.01 -16.90
N ARG A 420 26.93 9.70 -17.94
CA ARG A 420 26.56 8.72 -18.96
C ARG A 420 27.71 7.85 -19.36
N GLN A 421 27.45 6.54 -19.43
CA GLN A 421 28.34 5.56 -20.05
C GLN A 421 28.19 5.61 -21.58
N VAL A 422 29.26 5.87 -22.30
CA VAL A 422 29.27 6.02 -23.76
C VAL A 422 30.53 5.39 -24.34
N LYS A 423 30.36 4.44 -25.25
CA LYS A 423 31.49 3.81 -26.00
C LYS A 423 32.04 4.71 -27.12
N SER A 424 31.16 5.46 -27.80
CA SER A 424 31.50 6.39 -28.85
C SER A 424 32.20 7.66 -28.34
N GLU A 425 33.00 8.30 -29.17
CA GLU A 425 33.60 9.60 -28.85
C GLU A 425 32.56 10.71 -28.83
N TRP A 426 31.56 10.64 -29.71
CA TRP A 426 30.50 11.60 -29.90
C TRP A 426 29.18 11.07 -29.38
N ALA A 427 28.34 11.99 -28.88
CA ALA A 427 26.97 11.72 -28.45
C ALA A 427 26.07 12.93 -28.64
N THR A 428 24.77 12.72 -28.62
CA THR A 428 23.78 13.81 -28.47
C THR A 428 23.32 13.93 -27.04
N LEU A 429 22.96 15.13 -26.64
CA LEU A 429 22.56 15.47 -25.28
C LEU A 429 21.49 16.55 -25.28
N CYS A 430 20.51 16.43 -24.36
CA CYS A 430 19.56 17.47 -24.03
C CYS A 430 19.28 17.37 -22.54
N LEU A 431 19.84 18.28 -21.75
CA LEU A 431 19.66 18.27 -20.30
C LEU A 431 18.64 19.32 -19.87
N PRO A 432 17.87 19.02 -18.82
CA PRO A 432 16.83 19.94 -18.34
C PRO A 432 17.38 21.12 -17.55
N TYR A 433 18.69 21.27 -17.40
CA TYR A 433 19.31 22.37 -16.64
C TYR A 433 20.33 23.15 -17.46
N THR A 434 20.58 24.40 -17.05
CA THR A 434 21.56 25.31 -17.68
C THR A 434 22.98 24.79 -17.47
N ILE A 435 23.81 24.86 -18.53
CA ILE A 435 25.19 24.38 -18.54
C ILE A 435 26.13 25.52 -18.85
N GLN A 436 27.24 25.64 -18.11
CA GLN A 436 28.37 26.50 -18.49
C GLN A 436 29.45 25.63 -19.15
N PRO A 437 29.64 25.72 -20.48
CA PRO A 437 30.55 24.85 -21.23
C PRO A 437 32.01 24.92 -20.78
N SER A 438 32.45 26.08 -20.28
CA SER A 438 33.81 26.33 -19.81
C SER A 438 34.11 25.72 -18.42
N SER A 439 33.11 25.19 -17.69
CA SER A 439 33.35 24.54 -16.39
C SER A 439 34.36 23.40 -16.51
N GLU A 440 35.35 23.36 -15.60
CA GLU A 440 36.38 22.32 -15.54
C GLU A 440 35.79 20.95 -15.17
N ASP A 441 34.68 20.92 -14.44
CA ASP A 441 33.98 19.69 -14.05
C ASP A 441 33.28 18.97 -15.19
N ASN A 442 33.05 19.66 -16.34
CA ASN A 442 32.55 19.04 -17.55
C ASN A 442 33.65 18.22 -18.22
N THR A 443 33.41 16.95 -18.49
CA THR A 443 34.36 16.03 -19.13
C THR A 443 34.16 15.87 -20.66
N CYS A 444 33.37 16.77 -21.25
CA CYS A 444 33.10 16.82 -22.69
C CYS A 444 33.13 18.25 -23.22
N TYR A 445 33.28 18.37 -24.54
CA TYR A 445 33.08 19.60 -25.30
C TYR A 445 31.65 19.64 -25.84
N PHE A 446 31.08 20.82 -26.02
CA PHE A 446 29.73 21.04 -26.49
C PHE A 446 29.70 21.68 -27.89
N TYR A 447 28.74 21.28 -28.71
CA TYR A 447 28.56 21.76 -30.06
C TYR A 447 27.08 22.01 -30.34
N THR A 448 26.79 23.08 -31.08
CA THR A 448 25.46 23.33 -31.66
C THR A 448 25.47 22.98 -33.14
N LEU A 449 24.28 22.65 -33.67
CA LEU A 449 24.09 22.36 -35.09
C LEU A 449 24.07 23.69 -35.85
N LYS A 450 24.94 23.85 -36.85
CA LYS A 450 24.98 24.99 -37.78
C LYS A 450 24.23 24.69 -39.06
N SER A 451 24.58 23.57 -39.73
CA SER A 451 23.96 23.17 -40.98
C SER A 451 23.98 21.66 -41.16
N VAL A 452 23.08 21.14 -41.98
CA VAL A 452 23.04 19.74 -42.45
C VAL A 452 23.12 19.77 -43.97
N GLY A 453 24.20 19.17 -44.51
CA GLY A 453 24.39 18.93 -45.95
C GLY A 453 24.00 17.50 -46.32
N THR A 454 24.14 17.16 -47.60
CA THR A 454 23.82 15.82 -48.12
C THR A 454 24.74 14.72 -47.59
N GLU A 455 25.98 15.05 -47.27
CA GLU A 455 27.00 14.08 -46.82
C GLU A 455 27.69 14.50 -45.51
N SER A 456 27.36 15.66 -44.96
CA SER A 456 28.02 16.24 -43.77
C SER A 456 27.09 17.02 -42.87
N VAL A 457 27.46 17.09 -41.62
CA VAL A 457 26.81 17.93 -40.60
C VAL A 457 27.85 18.91 -40.08
N GLU A 458 27.57 20.20 -40.15
CA GLU A 458 28.46 21.22 -39.60
C GLU A 458 28.07 21.54 -38.18
N LEU A 459 29.00 21.40 -37.24
CA LEU A 459 28.85 21.68 -35.84
C LEU A 459 29.74 22.86 -35.43
N VAL A 460 29.22 23.73 -34.56
CA VAL A 460 30.00 24.85 -33.98
C VAL A 460 30.22 24.54 -32.50
N ARG A 461 31.49 24.60 -32.08
CA ARG A 461 31.85 24.44 -30.67
C ARG A 461 31.38 25.64 -29.86
N VAL A 462 30.76 25.34 -28.71
CA VAL A 462 30.35 26.34 -27.71
C VAL A 462 31.47 26.44 -26.68
N GLU A 463 32.23 27.53 -26.68
CA GLU A 463 33.35 27.76 -25.77
C GLU A 463 33.04 28.77 -24.67
N GLU A 464 32.19 29.73 -24.97
CA GLU A 464 31.78 30.83 -24.07
C GLU A 464 30.26 30.89 -23.92
N GLY A 465 29.81 31.58 -22.87
CA GLY A 465 28.37 31.74 -22.58
C GLY A 465 27.77 30.54 -21.87
N VAL A 466 26.47 30.38 -21.99
CA VAL A 466 25.68 29.33 -21.38
C VAL A 466 24.93 28.54 -22.46
N ILE A 467 24.75 27.24 -22.22
CA ILE A 467 23.76 26.43 -22.91
C ILE A 467 22.50 26.45 -22.06
N GLU A 468 21.42 26.95 -22.63
CA GLU A 468 20.17 27.07 -21.91
C GLU A 468 19.58 25.72 -21.52
N ALA A 469 18.85 25.68 -20.42
CA ALA A 469 18.12 24.50 -19.97
C ALA A 469 17.18 23.98 -21.09
N GLY A 470 17.21 22.70 -21.36
CA GLY A 470 16.43 22.09 -22.43
C GLY A 470 16.97 22.31 -23.85
N GLN A 471 18.09 23.00 -24.03
CA GLN A 471 18.71 23.20 -25.33
C GLN A 471 19.41 21.92 -25.77
N PRO A 472 19.05 21.31 -26.91
CA PRO A 472 19.73 20.13 -27.43
C PRO A 472 21.11 20.47 -28.00
N VAL A 473 22.10 19.65 -27.71
CA VAL A 473 23.51 19.80 -28.15
C VAL A 473 24.10 18.47 -28.59
N VAL A 474 25.20 18.55 -29.35
CA VAL A 474 26.11 17.42 -29.62
C VAL A 474 27.30 17.57 -28.66
N VAL A 475 27.75 16.46 -28.09
CA VAL A 475 28.92 16.43 -27.20
C VAL A 475 29.99 15.52 -27.69
N ARG A 476 31.26 15.90 -27.41
CA ARG A 476 32.46 15.09 -27.69
C ARG A 476 33.25 14.93 -26.39
N LYS A 477 33.65 13.70 -26.05
CA LYS A 477 34.48 13.46 -24.87
C LYS A 477 35.79 14.23 -24.94
N LYS A 478 36.23 14.87 -23.84
CA LYS A 478 37.57 15.51 -23.76
C LYS A 478 38.71 14.48 -23.84
N ASN A 479 38.46 13.25 -23.36
CA ASN A 479 39.36 12.11 -23.46
C ASN A 479 38.58 10.93 -24.07
N ALA A 480 39.00 10.48 -25.25
CA ALA A 480 38.38 9.40 -26.01
C ALA A 480 38.45 8.03 -25.28
N ASP A 481 39.47 7.82 -24.45
CA ASP A 481 39.68 6.56 -23.70
C ASP A 481 38.70 6.41 -22.50
N ARG A 482 38.05 7.48 -22.06
CA ARG A 482 37.02 7.38 -21.00
C ARG A 482 35.81 6.64 -21.51
N THR A 483 35.25 5.79 -20.65
CA THR A 483 34.00 5.06 -20.93
C THR A 483 32.74 5.89 -20.59
N SER A 484 32.90 7.05 -19.94
CA SER A 484 31.79 7.95 -19.56
C SER A 484 32.14 9.42 -19.80
N PHE A 485 31.11 10.27 -19.81
CA PHE A 485 31.28 11.70 -19.65
C PHE A 485 30.35 12.22 -18.53
N ARG A 486 30.73 13.34 -17.94
CA ARG A 486 29.98 14.06 -16.93
C ARG A 486 29.72 15.49 -17.38
N VAL A 487 28.52 16.01 -17.07
CA VAL A 487 28.11 17.39 -17.30
C VAL A 487 27.51 17.93 -16.01
N VAL A 488 27.86 19.13 -15.63
CA VAL A 488 27.36 19.80 -14.43
C VAL A 488 26.60 21.08 -14.79
N SER A 489 25.68 21.50 -13.95
CA SER A 489 24.99 22.78 -14.08
C SER A 489 25.97 23.96 -13.94
N GLY A 490 25.62 25.09 -14.50
CA GLY A 490 26.37 26.33 -14.36
C GLY A 490 25.69 27.51 -15.03
N THR A 491 26.14 28.71 -14.65
CA THR A 491 25.64 30.00 -15.16
C THR A 491 26.81 30.88 -15.57
N ALA A 492 26.52 31.93 -16.31
CA ALA A 492 27.54 32.91 -16.73
C ALA A 492 28.04 33.79 -15.56
N SER A 493 27.26 33.91 -14.49
CA SER A 493 27.54 34.73 -13.31
C SER A 493 27.43 33.89 -12.04
N PRO A 494 28.35 34.05 -11.06
CA PRO A 494 28.25 33.35 -9.77
C PRO A 494 27.01 33.73 -8.95
N ASP A 495 26.41 34.90 -9.22
CA ASP A 495 25.23 35.40 -8.53
C ASP A 495 23.90 34.85 -9.09
N GLU A 496 23.96 34.13 -10.22
CA GLU A 496 22.81 33.51 -10.85
C GLU A 496 22.73 32.03 -10.55
N LYS A 497 21.52 31.52 -10.40
CA LYS A 497 21.28 30.08 -10.27
C LYS A 497 21.01 29.45 -11.64
N ALA A 498 21.49 28.25 -11.85
CA ALA A 498 21.12 27.46 -13.01
C ALA A 498 19.61 27.21 -13.02
N LYS A 499 19.02 27.11 -14.20
CA LYS A 499 17.59 26.85 -14.37
C LYS A 499 17.36 25.38 -14.67
N ALA A 500 16.25 24.83 -14.17
CA ALA A 500 15.72 23.55 -14.59
C ALA A 500 14.34 23.76 -15.21
N VAL A 501 14.08 23.13 -16.36
CA VAL A 501 12.87 23.32 -17.16
C VAL A 501 12.06 22.05 -17.35
N THR A 502 10.76 22.21 -17.57
CA THR A 502 9.78 21.13 -17.71
C THR A 502 9.87 20.39 -19.05
N LYS A 503 10.39 21.03 -20.08
CA LYS A 503 10.46 20.47 -21.45
C LYS A 503 11.66 21.01 -22.24
N PRO A 504 12.11 20.24 -23.25
CA PRO A 504 13.15 20.71 -24.18
C PRO A 504 12.78 21.99 -24.92
N THR A 505 13.79 22.81 -25.21
CA THR A 505 13.66 24.02 -26.03
C THR A 505 14.00 23.66 -27.48
N ASN A 506 12.99 23.36 -28.28
CA ASN A 506 13.15 22.95 -29.67
C ASN A 506 12.85 24.10 -30.64
N ARG A 507 13.65 24.24 -31.71
CA ARG A 507 13.37 25.22 -32.77
C ARG A 507 12.20 24.76 -33.64
N GLU A 508 11.44 25.71 -34.18
CA GLU A 508 10.17 25.43 -34.90
C GLU A 508 10.34 25.08 -36.39
N THR A 509 11.44 25.47 -37.06
CA THR A 509 11.61 25.32 -38.54
C THR A 509 13.01 24.90 -38.96
N GLY A 510 13.13 24.21 -40.12
CA GLY A 510 14.36 23.78 -40.77
C GLY A 510 14.96 22.52 -40.13
N HIS A 511 16.15 22.10 -40.64
CA HIS A 511 16.93 21.05 -39.99
C HIS A 511 17.35 21.51 -38.60
N ARG A 512 16.94 20.77 -37.58
CA ARG A 512 17.06 21.20 -36.20
C ARG A 512 17.47 20.05 -35.29
N LEU A 513 18.22 20.38 -34.28
CA LEU A 513 18.50 19.46 -33.19
C LEU A 513 17.33 19.48 -32.22
N MET A 514 16.68 18.33 -32.06
CA MET A 514 15.52 18.14 -31.18
C MET A 514 15.97 17.40 -29.94
N GLY A 515 15.50 17.82 -28.77
CA GLY A 515 15.80 17.16 -27.50
C GLY A 515 14.64 16.40 -26.93
N THR A 516 14.92 15.48 -26.01
CA THR A 516 13.92 14.76 -25.21
C THR A 516 14.42 14.51 -23.80
N PHE A 517 13.51 14.62 -22.81
CA PHE A 517 13.76 14.26 -21.41
C PHE A 517 13.24 12.88 -21.06
N ALA A 518 12.47 12.26 -21.95
CA ALA A 518 11.95 10.90 -21.81
C ALA A 518 12.35 10.06 -23.02
N PRO A 519 12.37 8.71 -22.91
CA PRO A 519 12.58 7.84 -24.06
C PRO A 519 11.48 8.06 -25.11
N ILE A 520 11.87 8.20 -26.38
CA ILE A 520 10.96 8.34 -27.51
C ILE A 520 11.34 7.41 -28.66
N GLU A 521 10.39 7.13 -29.55
CA GLU A 521 10.60 6.46 -30.83
C GLU A 521 10.72 7.52 -31.93
N LEU A 522 11.80 7.44 -32.72
CA LEU A 522 12.08 8.41 -33.77
C LEU A 522 11.29 8.13 -35.05
N ALA A 523 10.85 9.18 -35.74
CA ALA A 523 10.27 9.10 -37.06
C ALA A 523 11.34 8.76 -38.12
N ASP A 524 10.91 8.33 -39.32
CA ASP A 524 11.77 7.84 -40.38
C ASP A 524 12.69 8.91 -41.00
N ASP A 525 12.33 10.18 -40.89
CA ASP A 525 13.07 11.33 -41.41
C ASP A 525 14.06 11.92 -40.39
N CYS A 526 14.23 11.30 -39.23
CA CYS A 526 15.17 11.73 -38.21
C CYS A 526 16.54 11.12 -38.35
N TYR A 527 17.59 11.84 -37.91
CA TYR A 527 18.98 11.37 -37.80
C TYR A 527 19.39 11.23 -36.35
N PHE A 528 20.15 10.22 -36.04
CA PHE A 528 20.74 9.97 -34.72
C PHE A 528 22.23 9.60 -34.84
N ILE A 529 22.98 9.73 -33.75
CA ILE A 529 24.41 9.33 -33.74
C ILE A 529 24.51 7.85 -33.40
N ALA A 530 25.12 7.10 -34.30
CA ALA A 530 25.56 5.73 -34.06
C ALA A 530 26.99 5.51 -34.63
N LYS A 531 27.87 4.94 -33.81
CA LYS A 531 29.28 4.71 -34.16
C LYS A 531 29.96 5.97 -34.69
N ASP A 532 29.78 7.10 -34.01
CA ASP A 532 30.33 8.42 -34.32
C ASP A 532 29.88 9.03 -35.66
N LEU A 533 28.78 8.56 -36.23
CA LEU A 533 28.18 9.06 -37.47
C LEU A 533 26.70 9.38 -37.25
N PHE A 534 26.20 10.45 -37.90
CA PHE A 534 24.77 10.69 -38.01
C PHE A 534 24.12 9.68 -38.96
N ARG A 535 23.06 9.02 -38.51
CA ARG A 535 22.36 7.96 -39.22
C ARG A 535 20.89 8.31 -39.40
N LEU A 536 20.37 8.17 -40.60
CA LEU A 536 18.94 8.32 -40.90
C LEU A 536 18.19 7.09 -40.37
N VAL A 537 17.10 7.32 -39.66
CA VAL A 537 16.30 6.27 -39.02
C VAL A 537 15.78 5.25 -40.00
N SER A 538 15.32 5.67 -41.20
CA SER A 538 14.81 4.78 -42.23
C SER A 538 15.80 3.71 -42.71
N TYR A 539 17.13 3.94 -42.59
CA TYR A 539 18.16 2.97 -42.92
C TYR A 539 18.42 1.93 -41.83
N TYR A 540 17.98 2.16 -40.62
CA TYR A 540 18.27 1.34 -39.44
C TYR A 540 17.07 0.67 -38.80
N LYS A 541 15.89 0.87 -39.38
CA LYS A 541 14.65 0.23 -38.88
C LYS A 541 14.67 -1.28 -39.24
N PRO A 542 14.76 -2.20 -38.27
CA PRO A 542 14.32 -3.58 -38.49
C PRO A 542 12.83 -3.57 -38.77
N ALA A 543 12.34 -4.44 -39.65
CA ALA A 543 10.99 -4.46 -40.22
C ALA A 543 9.79 -4.45 -39.23
N ALA A 544 10.02 -4.38 -37.93
CA ALA A 544 8.97 -4.45 -36.91
C ALA A 544 9.09 -3.48 -35.72
N THR A 545 10.16 -2.70 -35.56
CA THR A 545 10.30 -1.78 -34.40
C THR A 545 11.01 -0.49 -34.79
N GLY A 546 10.48 0.65 -34.40
CA GLY A 546 11.11 1.97 -34.60
C GLY A 546 12.42 2.12 -33.82
N VAL A 547 13.27 3.06 -34.24
CA VAL A 547 14.47 3.44 -33.50
C VAL A 547 14.08 4.22 -32.25
N LYS A 548 14.41 3.67 -31.07
CA LYS A 548 14.18 4.33 -29.78
C LYS A 548 15.43 5.02 -29.30
N ILE A 549 15.30 6.24 -28.83
CA ILE A 549 16.36 6.95 -28.11
C ILE A 549 15.98 7.10 -26.63
N ALA A 550 16.98 7.00 -25.76
CA ALA A 550 16.78 7.16 -24.31
C ALA A 550 16.51 8.63 -23.95
N ALA A 551 16.14 8.86 -22.69
CA ALA A 551 16.03 10.20 -22.14
C ALA A 551 17.34 11.01 -22.27
N TYR A 552 17.25 12.32 -22.17
CA TYR A 552 18.38 13.28 -22.26
C TYR A 552 19.19 13.19 -23.55
N ARG A 553 18.55 12.83 -24.66
CA ARG A 553 19.16 12.75 -25.99
C ARG A 553 18.71 13.89 -26.88
N ALA A 554 19.43 14.05 -27.97
CA ALA A 554 18.98 14.88 -29.09
C ALA A 554 19.11 14.09 -30.39
N TYR A 555 18.34 14.50 -31.38
CA TYR A 555 18.31 13.98 -32.73
C TYR A 555 18.11 15.13 -33.71
N ILE A 556 18.46 14.94 -34.99
CA ILE A 556 18.18 15.92 -36.03
C ILE A 556 16.91 15.52 -36.75
N GLN A 557 15.97 16.46 -36.85
CA GLN A 557 14.75 16.37 -37.63
C GLN A 557 14.86 17.19 -38.90
#